data_03aa8ead1d63d0abccf6c477a8569848
#
_entry.id   03aa8ead1d63d0abccf6c477a8569848
#
_cell.length_a   1.000
_cell.length_b   1.000
_cell.length_c   1.000
_cell.angle_alpha   90.00
_cell.angle_beta   90.00
_cell.angle_gamma   90.00
#
_symmetry.space_group_name_H-M   'P 1'
#
loop_
_entity.id
_entity.type
_entity.pdbx_description
1 polymer ?
#
loop_
_entity_poly.entity_id
_entity_poly.type
_entity_poly.pdbx_seq_one_letter_code
_entity_poly.pdbx_strand_id
1 'polypeptide(L)'
;ALALGVEKGDEDIMHVSPRNPNEPILDKEMVYSIISQSLAITTATLVAYFYGIYHYPNHIEGARTVAFFTLITAELLRSYSVRSSRFTLFHIGVFSNKTLVYGTTLSFFMMLVVVYVPFLQPYFDTVSLGIKELAVAIPLAFFPFIVAEVSKVMRKK
;
A
#
# COMPACT_ATOMS: atom_id res chain seq x y z
N ALA A 1 -5.06 10.09 -5.61
CA ALA A 1 -5.01 10.52 -7.01
C ALA A 1 -4.38 11.91 -7.14
N LEU A 2 -4.95 12.98 -6.53
CA LEU A 2 -4.45 14.36 -6.65
C LEU A 2 -2.97 14.52 -6.24
N ALA A 3 -2.55 13.85 -5.17
CA ALA A 3 -1.17 13.90 -4.70
C ALA A 3 -0.16 13.30 -5.69
N LEU A 4 -0.56 12.29 -6.44
CA LEU A 4 0.24 11.72 -7.53
C LEU A 4 0.21 12.60 -8.79
N GLY A 5 -0.85 13.38 -9.00
CA GLY A 5 -0.95 14.29 -10.13
C GLY A 5 0.03 15.47 -10.10
N VAL A 6 0.58 15.81 -8.92
CA VAL A 6 1.66 16.81 -8.75
C VAL A 6 3.06 16.20 -8.66
N GLU A 7 3.19 14.91 -8.97
CA GLU A 7 4.50 14.24 -9.02
C GLU A 7 5.33 14.81 -10.16
N LYS A 8 6.62 14.99 -9.90
CA LYS A 8 7.58 15.35 -10.95
C LYS A 8 7.80 14.13 -11.85
N GLY A 9 7.92 14.35 -13.16
CA GLY A 9 8.32 13.30 -14.09
C GLY A 9 9.69 12.70 -13.72
N ASP A 10 9.94 11.47 -14.20
CA ASP A 10 11.23 10.81 -14.01
C ASP A 10 12.36 11.68 -14.62
N GLU A 11 13.53 11.73 -13.98
CA GLU A 11 14.65 12.60 -14.37
C GLU A 11 15.14 12.34 -15.80
N ASP A 12 14.98 11.11 -16.30
CA ASP A 12 15.41 10.70 -17.63
C ASP A 12 14.32 10.80 -18.71
N ILE A 13 13.15 11.37 -18.39
CA ILE A 13 12.00 11.37 -19.31
C ILE A 13 12.29 12.10 -20.64
N MET A 14 13.16 13.10 -20.62
CA MET A 14 13.58 13.84 -21.84
C MET A 14 14.59 13.09 -22.69
N HIS A 15 15.19 12.01 -22.16
CA HIS A 15 16.15 11.16 -22.88
C HIS A 15 15.51 9.87 -23.40
N VAL A 16 14.23 9.65 -23.09
CA VAL A 16 13.46 8.47 -23.55
C VAL A 16 12.72 8.83 -24.84
N SER A 17 12.78 7.94 -25.81
CA SER A 17 12.02 8.10 -27.06
C SER A 17 10.52 8.23 -26.78
N PRO A 18 9.81 9.07 -27.54
CA PRO A 18 8.37 9.19 -27.42
C PRO A 18 7.67 7.84 -27.56
N ARG A 19 6.65 7.61 -26.75
CA ARG A 19 5.85 6.38 -26.82
C ARG A 19 5.14 6.28 -28.16
N ASN A 20 5.11 5.07 -28.74
CA ASN A 20 4.39 4.83 -29.98
C ASN A 20 2.87 5.08 -29.77
N PRO A 21 2.22 5.91 -30.63
CA PRO A 21 0.79 6.21 -30.50
C PRO A 21 -0.12 4.97 -30.58
N ASN A 22 0.33 3.91 -31.24
CA ASN A 22 -0.43 2.65 -31.40
C ASN A 22 -0.18 1.66 -30.25
N GLU A 23 0.66 1.99 -29.28
CA GLU A 23 0.95 1.14 -28.15
C GLU A 23 -0.19 1.19 -27.12
N PRO A 24 -0.68 0.04 -26.61
CA PRO A 24 -1.77 0.04 -25.63
C PRO A 24 -1.34 0.78 -24.36
N ILE A 25 -2.28 1.48 -23.72
CA ILE A 25 -2.05 2.21 -22.47
C ILE A 25 -1.54 1.26 -21.37
N LEU A 26 -2.12 0.06 -21.30
CA LEU A 26 -1.69 -1.02 -20.41
C LEU A 26 -0.76 -1.97 -21.21
N ASP A 27 0.53 -1.80 -21.01
CA ASP A 27 1.50 -2.76 -21.55
C ASP A 27 1.60 -4.03 -20.69
N LYS A 28 2.28 -5.05 -21.21
CA LYS A 28 2.42 -6.35 -20.50
C LYS A 28 3.12 -6.22 -19.15
N GLU A 29 4.08 -5.30 -19.05
CA GLU A 29 4.82 -5.07 -17.81
C GLU A 29 3.93 -4.43 -16.74
N MET A 30 3.10 -3.47 -17.16
CA MET A 30 2.15 -2.83 -16.26
C MET A 30 1.09 -3.83 -15.77
N VAL A 31 0.55 -4.67 -16.68
CA VAL A 31 -0.40 -5.74 -16.31
C VAL A 31 0.23 -6.72 -15.32
N TYR A 32 1.47 -7.17 -15.57
CA TYR A 32 2.18 -8.03 -14.63
C TYR A 32 2.38 -7.38 -13.26
N SER A 33 2.73 -6.08 -13.25
CA SER A 33 2.87 -5.31 -12.00
C SER A 33 1.56 -5.23 -11.23
N ILE A 34 0.45 -4.97 -11.92
CA ILE A 34 -0.88 -4.90 -11.29
C ILE A 34 -1.24 -6.26 -10.68
N ILE A 35 -1.11 -7.35 -11.44
CA ILE A 35 -1.46 -8.70 -10.96
C ILE A 35 -0.59 -9.10 -9.77
N SER A 36 0.73 -8.92 -9.85
CA SER A 36 1.64 -9.32 -8.76
C SER A 36 1.38 -8.54 -7.48
N GLN A 37 1.14 -7.23 -7.59
CA GLN A 37 0.83 -6.40 -6.42
C GLN A 37 -0.56 -6.72 -5.84
N SER A 38 -1.56 -6.95 -6.68
CA SER A 38 -2.90 -7.34 -6.23
C SER A 38 -2.87 -8.67 -5.48
N LEU A 39 -2.14 -9.67 -6.00
CA LEU A 39 -1.94 -10.94 -5.30
C LEU A 39 -1.23 -10.78 -3.97
N ALA A 40 -0.18 -9.95 -3.93
CA ALA A 40 0.56 -9.69 -2.69
C ALA A 40 -0.31 -9.02 -1.62
N ILE A 41 -1.11 -8.00 -1.99
CA ILE A 41 -2.01 -7.30 -1.07
C ILE A 41 -3.11 -8.26 -0.59
N THR A 42 -3.73 -9.00 -1.50
CA THR A 42 -4.78 -9.97 -1.17
C THR A 42 -4.24 -11.02 -0.20
N THR A 43 -3.06 -11.59 -0.48
CA THR A 43 -2.44 -12.60 0.39
C THR A 43 -2.14 -12.02 1.77
N ALA A 44 -1.52 -10.84 1.85
CA ALA A 44 -1.21 -10.19 3.13
C ALA A 44 -2.48 -9.93 3.95
N THR A 45 -3.54 -9.42 3.32
CA THR A 45 -4.82 -9.12 3.97
C THR A 45 -5.52 -10.39 4.45
N LEU A 46 -5.53 -11.46 3.64
CA LEU A 46 -6.12 -12.74 4.03
C LEU A 46 -5.34 -13.40 5.18
N VAL A 47 -4.01 -13.38 5.15
CA VAL A 47 -3.20 -13.89 6.26
C VAL A 47 -3.49 -13.09 7.55
N ALA A 48 -3.60 -11.77 7.46
CA ALA A 48 -3.97 -10.92 8.59
C ALA A 48 -5.37 -11.26 9.13
N TYR A 49 -6.33 -11.50 8.23
CA TYR A 49 -7.69 -11.88 8.60
C TYR A 49 -7.75 -13.24 9.30
N PHE A 50 -7.09 -14.26 8.75
CA PHE A 50 -7.03 -15.59 9.36
C PHE A 50 -6.29 -15.60 10.70
N TYR A 51 -5.21 -14.81 10.82
CA TYR A 51 -4.57 -14.57 12.11
C TYR A 51 -5.55 -13.97 13.12
N GLY A 52 -6.33 -12.97 12.70
CA GLY A 52 -7.35 -12.36 13.53
C GLY A 52 -8.44 -13.36 13.97
N ILE A 53 -8.93 -14.22 13.07
CA ILE A 53 -9.88 -15.29 13.43
C ILE A 53 -9.30 -16.21 14.50
N TYR A 54 -8.04 -16.60 14.36
CA TYR A 54 -7.38 -17.47 15.33
C TYR A 54 -7.21 -16.78 16.70
N HIS A 55 -6.92 -15.49 16.70
CA HIS A 55 -6.66 -14.73 17.93
C HIS A 55 -7.94 -14.26 18.63
N TYR A 56 -9.03 -14.04 17.88
CA TYR A 56 -10.33 -13.60 18.35
C TYR A 56 -11.43 -14.61 17.99
N PRO A 57 -11.44 -15.83 18.54
CA PRO A 57 -12.32 -16.92 18.06
C PRO A 57 -13.82 -16.62 18.22
N ASN A 58 -14.20 -15.70 19.12
CA ASN A 58 -15.59 -15.34 19.39
C ASN A 58 -15.96 -13.92 18.95
N HIS A 59 -15.04 -13.17 18.35
CA HIS A 59 -15.18 -11.76 17.98
C HIS A 59 -14.63 -11.49 16.60
N ILE A 60 -15.49 -11.64 15.58
CA ILE A 60 -15.10 -11.45 14.18
C ILE A 60 -14.64 -10.02 13.88
N GLU A 61 -15.09 -9.04 14.69
CA GLU A 61 -14.69 -7.63 14.60
C GLU A 61 -13.17 -7.48 14.76
N GLY A 62 -12.55 -8.28 15.62
CA GLY A 62 -11.09 -8.31 15.79
C GLY A 62 -10.38 -8.74 14.51
N ALA A 63 -10.84 -9.81 13.86
CA ALA A 63 -10.28 -10.29 12.60
C ALA A 63 -10.42 -9.25 11.47
N ARG A 64 -11.60 -8.63 11.38
CA ARG A 64 -11.87 -7.55 10.41
C ARG A 64 -10.97 -6.35 10.66
N THR A 65 -10.74 -5.97 11.92
CA THR A 65 -9.89 -4.81 12.26
C THR A 65 -8.43 -5.06 11.90
N VAL A 66 -7.88 -6.26 12.17
CA VAL A 66 -6.50 -6.62 11.78
C VAL A 66 -6.35 -6.58 10.26
N ALA A 67 -7.30 -7.16 9.52
CA ALA A 67 -7.30 -7.14 8.06
C ALA A 67 -7.44 -5.71 7.51
N PHE A 68 -8.35 -4.91 8.05
CA PHE A 68 -8.56 -3.51 7.68
C PHE A 68 -7.29 -2.67 7.88
N PHE A 69 -6.66 -2.79 9.06
CA PHE A 69 -5.41 -2.09 9.36
C PHE A 69 -4.30 -2.48 8.37
N THR A 70 -4.15 -3.79 8.11
CA THR A 70 -3.15 -4.32 7.17
C THR A 70 -3.40 -3.81 5.76
N LEU A 71 -4.64 -3.87 5.28
CA LEU A 71 -5.02 -3.42 3.94
C LEU A 71 -4.77 -1.93 3.74
N ILE A 72 -5.28 -1.09 4.64
CA ILE A 72 -5.10 0.37 4.52
C ILE A 72 -3.62 0.74 4.56
N THR A 73 -2.85 0.17 5.50
CA THR A 73 -1.41 0.44 5.59
C THR A 73 -0.68 -0.01 4.32
N ALA A 74 -1.01 -1.18 3.77
CA ALA A 74 -0.43 -1.67 2.51
C ALA A 74 -0.75 -0.74 1.33
N GLU A 75 -1.99 -0.25 1.20
CA GLU A 75 -2.39 0.69 0.14
C GLU A 75 -1.70 2.06 0.29
N LEU A 76 -1.53 2.55 1.51
CA LEU A 76 -0.77 3.78 1.74
C LEU A 76 0.71 3.61 1.35
N LEU A 77 1.34 2.50 1.69
CA LEU A 77 2.72 2.18 1.27
C LEU A 77 2.81 2.00 -0.25
N ARG A 78 1.82 1.36 -0.86
CA ARG A 78 1.74 1.20 -2.32
C ARG A 78 1.71 2.55 -3.04
N SER A 79 1.04 3.57 -2.49
CA SER A 79 0.98 4.89 -3.08
C SER A 79 2.38 5.51 -3.31
N TYR A 80 3.35 5.16 -2.49
CA TYR A 80 4.75 5.57 -2.68
C TYR A 80 5.46 4.75 -3.76
N SER A 81 5.15 3.46 -3.87
CA SER A 81 5.77 2.59 -4.87
C SER A 81 5.29 2.91 -6.29
N VAL A 82 4.05 3.34 -6.50
CA VAL A 82 3.51 3.64 -7.84
C VAL A 82 3.96 5.01 -8.40
N ARG A 83 4.79 5.78 -7.69
CA ARG A 83 5.30 7.09 -8.14
C ARG A 83 6.17 7.00 -9.40
N SER A 84 6.90 5.92 -9.55
CA SER A 84 7.61 5.58 -10.79
C SER A 84 7.51 4.08 -11.06
N SER A 85 7.37 3.70 -12.32
CA SER A 85 7.46 2.31 -12.75
C SER A 85 8.89 1.82 -12.93
N ARG A 86 9.87 2.74 -13.03
CA ARG A 86 11.27 2.46 -13.40
C ARG A 86 12.23 2.60 -12.22
N PHE A 87 11.99 3.59 -11.36
CA PHE A 87 12.87 3.91 -10.23
C PHE A 87 12.28 3.42 -8.91
N THR A 88 13.14 2.94 -8.02
CA THR A 88 12.75 2.57 -6.67
C THR A 88 12.45 3.81 -5.84
N LEU A 89 11.63 3.66 -4.80
CA LEU A 89 11.29 4.75 -3.89
C LEU A 89 12.53 5.42 -3.27
N PHE A 90 13.56 4.65 -2.96
CA PHE A 90 14.80 5.17 -2.37
C PHE A 90 15.60 6.04 -3.34
N HIS A 91 15.49 5.79 -4.64
CA HIS A 91 16.12 6.62 -5.67
C HIS A 91 15.39 7.95 -5.84
N ILE A 92 14.05 7.93 -5.87
CA ILE A 92 13.22 9.14 -6.03
C ILE A 92 13.24 10.01 -4.77
N GLY A 93 13.44 9.39 -3.61
CA GLY A 93 13.34 10.03 -2.29
C GLY A 93 11.93 9.97 -1.71
N VAL A 94 11.82 9.44 -0.49
CA VAL A 94 10.53 9.21 0.19
C VAL A 94 9.76 10.52 0.39
N PHE A 95 10.44 11.59 0.73
CA PHE A 95 9.86 12.89 1.09
C PHE A 95 9.82 13.92 -0.05
N SER A 96 10.20 13.54 -1.28
CA SER A 96 10.25 14.46 -2.41
C SER A 96 8.88 15.00 -2.82
N ASN A 97 7.80 14.21 -2.65
CA ASN A 97 6.43 14.65 -2.85
C ASN A 97 5.75 14.95 -1.51
N LYS A 98 5.80 16.20 -1.07
CA LYS A 98 5.21 16.65 0.20
C LYS A 98 3.70 16.44 0.25
N THR A 99 3.00 16.62 -0.87
CA THR A 99 1.55 16.45 -0.95
C THR A 99 1.16 15.00 -0.69
N LEU A 100 1.93 14.04 -1.23
CA LEU A 100 1.72 12.61 -0.96
C LEU A 100 1.98 12.29 0.52
N VAL A 101 3.08 12.83 1.09
CA VAL A 101 3.42 12.61 2.50
C VAL A 101 2.30 13.13 3.41
N TYR A 102 1.81 14.35 3.19
CA TYR A 102 0.70 14.89 3.98
C TYR A 102 -0.59 14.06 3.82
N GLY A 103 -0.94 13.70 2.59
CA GLY A 103 -2.14 12.91 2.31
C GLY A 103 -2.10 11.53 2.96
N THR A 104 -1.00 10.81 2.85
CA THR A 104 -0.84 9.47 3.45
C THR A 104 -0.76 9.53 4.98
N THR A 105 -0.07 10.54 5.54
CA THR A 105 -0.02 10.74 6.99
C THR A 105 -1.40 11.04 7.56
N LEU A 106 -2.17 11.92 6.91
CA LEU A 106 -3.54 12.22 7.32
C LEU A 106 -4.42 10.97 7.24
N SER A 107 -4.35 10.21 6.13
CA SER A 107 -5.12 8.98 5.97
C SER A 107 -4.77 7.92 7.01
N PHE A 108 -3.48 7.76 7.32
CA PHE A 108 -3.03 6.86 8.37
C PHE A 108 -3.54 7.30 9.74
N PHE A 109 -3.48 8.58 10.05
CA PHE A 109 -4.02 9.13 11.30
C PHE A 109 -5.53 8.90 11.41
N MET A 110 -6.29 9.15 10.33
CA MET A 110 -7.73 8.89 10.31
C MET A 110 -8.05 7.40 10.54
N MET A 111 -7.27 6.49 9.97
CA MET A 111 -7.40 5.05 10.25
C MET A 111 -7.18 4.74 11.74
N LEU A 112 -6.14 5.32 12.36
CA LEU A 112 -5.90 5.15 13.79
C LEU A 112 -7.06 5.68 14.63
N VAL A 113 -7.63 6.82 14.26
CA VAL A 113 -8.84 7.36 14.92
C VAL A 113 -10.00 6.37 14.86
N VAL A 114 -10.26 5.76 13.69
CA VAL A 114 -11.32 4.75 13.54
C VAL A 114 -11.08 3.50 14.38
N VAL A 115 -9.82 3.07 14.51
CA VAL A 115 -9.45 1.86 15.27
C VAL A 115 -9.42 2.09 16.78
N TYR A 116 -8.96 3.26 17.23
CA TYR A 116 -8.67 3.48 18.66
C TYR A 116 -9.64 4.40 19.39
N VAL A 117 -10.48 5.18 18.69
CA VAL A 117 -11.46 6.04 19.37
C VAL A 117 -12.73 5.24 19.69
N PRO A 118 -13.06 5.02 20.99
CA PRO A 118 -14.17 4.14 21.39
C PRO A 118 -15.53 4.57 20.86
N PHE A 119 -15.73 5.87 20.67
CA PHE A 119 -16.98 6.42 20.12
C PHE A 119 -17.22 5.97 18.66
N LEU A 120 -16.15 5.78 17.86
CA LEU A 120 -16.25 5.41 16.45
C LEU A 120 -16.30 3.89 16.23
N GLN A 121 -15.77 3.10 17.15
CA GLN A 121 -15.69 1.65 17.01
C GLN A 121 -17.04 0.97 16.70
N PRO A 122 -18.18 1.31 17.36
CA PRO A 122 -19.46 0.70 17.04
C PRO A 122 -19.98 1.04 15.64
N TYR A 123 -19.59 2.18 15.08
CA TYR A 123 -20.03 2.59 13.74
C TYR A 123 -19.24 1.91 12.61
N PHE A 124 -18.00 1.50 12.90
CA PHE A 124 -17.10 0.89 11.92
C PHE A 124 -16.84 -0.59 12.18
N ASP A 125 -17.49 -1.19 13.19
CA ASP A 125 -17.26 -2.56 13.64
C ASP A 125 -15.76 -2.86 13.87
N THR A 126 -15.06 -1.92 14.52
CA THR A 126 -13.63 -2.03 14.82
C THR A 126 -13.39 -2.26 16.30
N VAL A 127 -12.24 -2.82 16.63
CA VAL A 127 -11.74 -2.99 18.00
C VAL A 127 -10.31 -2.47 18.11
N SER A 128 -9.93 -2.02 19.29
CA SER A 128 -8.55 -1.58 19.52
C SER A 128 -7.58 -2.75 19.38
N LEU A 129 -6.57 -2.58 18.52
CA LEU A 129 -5.51 -3.56 18.30
C LEU A 129 -4.41 -3.42 19.34
N GLY A 130 -4.00 -4.54 19.93
CA GLY A 130 -2.87 -4.59 20.83
C GLY A 130 -1.51 -4.72 20.11
N ILE A 131 -0.45 -4.79 20.90
CA ILE A 131 0.93 -4.89 20.36
C ILE A 131 1.13 -6.17 19.54
N LYS A 132 0.49 -7.27 19.91
CA LYS A 132 0.63 -8.56 19.21
C LYS A 132 0.04 -8.50 17.81
N GLU A 133 -1.15 -7.91 17.67
CA GLU A 133 -1.82 -7.72 16.39
C GLU A 133 -1.03 -6.77 15.49
N LEU A 134 -0.53 -5.67 16.03
CA LEU A 134 0.32 -4.74 15.29
C LEU A 134 1.65 -5.36 14.85
N ALA A 135 2.26 -6.22 15.68
CA ALA A 135 3.48 -6.94 15.34
C ALA A 135 3.31 -7.90 14.15
N VAL A 136 2.08 -8.35 13.87
CA VAL A 136 1.76 -9.17 12.70
C VAL A 136 1.28 -8.30 11.54
N ALA A 137 0.38 -7.35 11.79
CA ALA A 137 -0.22 -6.52 10.75
C ALA A 137 0.81 -5.63 10.03
N ILE A 138 1.75 -5.03 10.75
CA ILE A 138 2.75 -4.12 10.16
C ILE A 138 3.66 -4.86 9.17
N PRO A 139 4.34 -5.97 9.51
CA PRO A 139 5.16 -6.72 8.54
C PRO A 139 4.35 -7.18 7.32
N LEU A 140 3.11 -7.66 7.53
CA LEU A 140 2.22 -8.06 6.43
C LEU A 140 1.87 -6.88 5.51
N ALA A 141 1.65 -5.70 6.05
CA ALA A 141 1.39 -4.49 5.26
C ALA A 141 2.61 -4.05 4.43
N PHE A 142 3.83 -4.29 4.89
CA PHE A 142 5.07 -4.02 4.15
C PHE A 142 5.35 -5.04 3.05
N PHE A 143 4.82 -6.25 3.13
CA PHE A 143 5.09 -7.32 2.17
C PHE A 143 4.77 -6.92 0.71
N PRO A 144 3.60 -6.37 0.37
CA PRO A 144 3.30 -5.93 -1.00
C PRO A 144 4.23 -4.82 -1.51
N PHE A 145 4.62 -3.90 -0.63
CA PHE A 145 5.59 -2.85 -0.95
C PHE A 145 6.95 -3.44 -1.32
N ILE A 146 7.45 -4.39 -0.54
CA ILE A 146 8.72 -5.09 -0.82
C ILE A 146 8.64 -5.82 -2.17
N VAL A 147 7.55 -6.55 -2.43
CA VAL A 147 7.34 -7.23 -3.72
C VAL A 147 7.39 -6.23 -4.88
N ALA A 148 6.74 -5.07 -4.75
CA ALA A 148 6.75 -4.03 -5.77
C ALA A 148 8.16 -3.48 -6.02
N GLU A 149 8.90 -3.13 -4.99
CA GLU A 149 10.24 -2.56 -5.12
C GLU A 149 11.26 -3.58 -5.66
N VAL A 150 11.19 -4.84 -5.21
CA VAL A 150 12.03 -5.92 -5.72
C VAL A 150 11.75 -6.17 -7.21
N SER A 151 10.48 -6.16 -7.62
CA SER A 151 10.10 -6.34 -9.03
C SER A 151 10.69 -5.26 -9.95
N LYS A 152 10.79 -4.02 -9.48
CA LYS A 152 11.45 -2.92 -10.22
C LYS A 152 12.96 -3.14 -10.40
N VAL A 153 13.62 -3.60 -9.34
CA VAL A 153 15.07 -3.90 -9.40
C VAL A 153 15.35 -5.04 -10.38
N MET A 154 14.50 -6.07 -10.40
CA MET A 154 14.65 -7.19 -11.33
C MET A 154 14.43 -6.82 -12.80
N ARG A 155 13.58 -5.82 -13.07
CA ARG A 155 13.32 -5.33 -14.43
C ARG A 155 14.41 -4.42 -14.99
N LYS A 156 15.24 -3.83 -14.13
CA LYS A 156 16.39 -2.99 -14.57
C LYS A 156 17.54 -3.79 -15.20
N LYS A 157 17.47 -5.12 -15.18
CA LYS A 157 18.41 -6.01 -15.87
C LYS A 157 17.86 -6.43 -17.21
#